data_b0de1f50207ccd946d596b50dc82e123
#
_entry.id   b0de1f50207ccd946d596b50dc82e123
#
_cell.length_a   1.000
_cell.length_b   1.000
_cell.length_c   1.000
_cell.angle_alpha   90.00
_cell.angle_beta   90.00
_cell.angle_gamma   90.00
#
_symmetry.space_group_name_H-M   'P 1'
#
loop_
_entity.id
_entity.type
_entity.pdbx_description
1 polymer ?
#
loop_
_entity_poly.entity_id
_entity_poly.type
_entity_poly.pdbx_seq_one_letter_code
_entity_poly.pdbx_strand_id
1 'polypeptide(L)'
;MSILYRAGLCVLIVLVLQSLGFALASAEGPSPDAQVCDPVADYYLGMEDYPEAIQRHREVIDSNPNNALAHYHLGFAYGLMGQHQRELSEYQKAVSLGLDDWQLFLNLGLVYLETGQVQDATEVLRLSAMLGPEHAEPHFNLALAYERRGMLEQAEQQMLLSLQIDPSQIEAHNTLGAIYAEEGKYLRAHDEWAELVAANPDYAPARANLNILQRVERTGVEGLSGQSGFAREP
;
A
#
# COMPACT_ATOMS: atom_id res chain seq x y z
N MET A 1 -11.16 2.75 2.88
CA MET A 1 -10.16 1.80 3.41
C MET A 1 -8.71 2.22 3.22
N SER A 2 -8.32 2.93 2.17
CA SER A 2 -6.94 3.47 2.02
C SER A 2 -6.47 4.31 3.22
N ILE A 3 -7.35 5.06 3.86
CA ILE A 3 -7.05 5.95 4.99
C ILE A 3 -6.69 5.17 6.28
N LEU A 4 -7.35 4.05 6.56
CA LEU A 4 -7.08 3.25 7.76
C LEU A 4 -5.73 2.52 7.69
N TYR A 5 -5.30 2.08 6.50
CA TYR A 5 -3.99 1.48 6.30
C TYR A 5 -2.85 2.50 6.47
N ARG A 6 -3.08 3.75 6.02
CA ARG A 6 -2.12 4.85 6.18
C ARG A 6 -1.96 5.28 7.65
N ALA A 7 -3.05 5.29 8.44
CA ALA A 7 -3.01 5.65 9.86
C ALA A 7 -2.31 4.60 10.76
N GLY A 8 -2.45 3.30 10.44
CA GLY A 8 -1.80 2.22 11.18
C GLY A 8 -0.27 2.27 11.12
N LEU A 9 0.29 2.74 10.00
CA LEU A 9 1.73 2.86 9.81
C LEU A 9 2.34 3.99 10.67
N CYS A 10 1.63 5.11 10.86
CA CYS A 10 2.07 6.21 11.71
C CYS A 10 2.23 5.81 13.19
N VAL A 11 1.38 4.94 13.71
CA VAL A 11 1.46 4.45 15.10
C VAL A 11 2.70 3.56 15.31
N LEU A 12 3.11 2.79 14.30
CA LEU A 12 4.30 1.96 14.39
C LEU A 12 5.60 2.80 14.40
N ILE A 13 5.65 3.88 13.62
CA ILE A 13 6.82 4.79 13.60
C ILE A 13 7.02 5.46 14.96
N VAL A 14 5.94 5.89 15.61
CA VAL A 14 6.02 6.51 16.96
C VAL A 14 6.45 5.49 18.03
N LEU A 15 6.01 4.24 17.95
CA LEU A 15 6.37 3.20 18.93
C LEU A 15 7.80 2.68 18.78
N VAL A 16 8.35 2.67 17.57
CA VAL A 16 9.75 2.26 17.32
C VAL A 16 10.75 3.32 17.82
N LEU A 17 10.40 4.60 17.78
CA LEU A 17 11.25 5.66 18.32
C LEU A 17 11.34 5.67 19.85
N GLN A 18 10.40 5.06 20.56
CA GLN A 18 10.43 4.95 22.03
C GLN A 18 11.26 3.77 22.55
N SER A 19 11.60 2.79 21.74
CA SER A 19 12.34 1.59 22.14
C SER A 19 13.86 1.61 21.87
N LEU A 20 14.35 2.59 21.12
CA LEU A 20 15.78 2.76 20.86
C LEU A 20 16.38 3.74 21.86
N GLY A 21 16.90 3.18 22.97
CA GLY A 21 17.63 3.91 23.98
C GLY A 21 18.77 4.74 23.39
N PHE A 22 18.83 6.01 23.79
CA PHE A 22 19.90 6.94 23.49
C PHE A 22 21.26 6.33 23.89
N ALA A 23 22.00 5.84 22.91
CA ALA A 23 23.44 5.66 23.03
C ALA A 23 24.11 6.98 22.63
N LEU A 24 24.77 7.65 23.59
CA LEU A 24 25.63 8.77 23.33
C LEU A 24 26.78 8.33 22.40
N ALA A 25 26.61 8.58 21.10
CA ALA A 25 27.68 8.47 20.12
C ALA A 25 28.38 9.83 19.99
N SER A 26 29.70 9.78 20.05
CA SER A 26 30.71 10.80 19.91
C SER A 26 30.39 11.87 18.85
N ALA A 27 30.78 13.11 19.21
CA ALA A 27 30.62 14.35 18.48
C ALA A 27 31.40 14.38 17.14
N GLU A 28 30.79 13.77 16.11
CA GLU A 28 30.90 14.26 14.74
C GLU A 28 29.55 14.86 14.41
N GLY A 29 29.50 16.16 14.15
CA GLY A 29 28.25 16.83 13.75
C GLY A 29 27.65 16.15 12.51
N PRO A 30 26.32 16.15 12.34
CA PRO A 30 25.69 15.54 11.19
C PRO A 30 26.36 16.08 9.92
N SER A 31 26.67 15.17 8.99
CA SER A 31 27.17 15.57 7.67
C SER A 31 26.19 16.59 7.08
N PRO A 32 26.66 17.62 6.34
CA PRO A 32 25.80 18.63 5.74
C PRO A 32 24.71 18.05 4.83
N ASP A 33 24.85 16.79 4.42
CA ASP A 33 23.93 16.03 3.56
C ASP A 33 22.94 15.13 4.34
N ALA A 34 22.99 15.13 5.68
CA ALA A 34 21.98 14.39 6.45
C ALA A 34 20.62 15.04 6.24
N GLN A 35 19.75 14.38 5.51
CA GLN A 35 18.35 14.77 5.33
C GLN A 35 17.64 14.62 6.68
N VAL A 36 17.61 15.70 7.44
CA VAL A 36 16.97 15.72 8.76
C VAL A 36 15.48 15.98 8.54
N CYS A 37 14.65 15.05 8.97
CA CYS A 37 13.22 15.27 9.09
C CYS A 37 12.95 16.21 10.27
N ASP A 38 11.90 17.03 10.20
CA ASP A 38 11.45 17.80 11.35
C ASP A 38 10.61 16.88 12.27
N PRO A 39 11.13 16.44 13.43
CA PRO A 39 10.38 15.56 14.33
C PRO A 39 9.11 16.21 14.89
N VAL A 40 9.01 17.55 14.85
CA VAL A 40 7.80 18.27 15.25
C VAL A 40 6.72 18.16 14.17
N ALA A 41 7.10 18.20 12.88
CA ALA A 41 6.18 17.97 11.79
C ALA A 41 5.62 16.53 11.81
N ASP A 42 6.47 15.53 12.08
CA ASP A 42 6.06 14.14 12.23
C ASP A 42 5.13 13.94 13.45
N TYR A 43 5.38 14.66 14.54
CA TYR A 43 4.48 14.68 15.69
C TYR A 43 3.07 15.18 15.31
N TYR A 44 2.95 16.26 14.53
CA TYR A 44 1.67 16.77 14.06
C TYR A 44 0.95 15.80 13.10
N LEU A 45 1.70 15.06 12.27
CA LEU A 45 1.13 13.96 11.46
C LEU A 45 0.49 12.89 12.36
N GLY A 46 1.19 12.49 13.43
CA GLY A 46 0.68 11.51 14.40
C GLY A 46 -0.52 12.01 15.21
N MET A 47 -0.68 13.33 15.37
CA MET A 47 -1.81 13.97 16.03
C MET A 47 -2.97 14.29 15.07
N GLU A 48 -2.85 13.91 13.79
CA GLU A 48 -3.81 14.22 12.71
C GLU A 48 -4.00 15.74 12.47
N ASP A 49 -3.06 16.56 12.93
CA ASP A 49 -3.02 17.99 12.63
C ASP A 49 -2.25 18.24 11.32
N TYR A 50 -2.85 17.80 10.22
CA TYR A 50 -2.24 17.85 8.90
C TYR A 50 -1.91 19.27 8.41
N PRO A 51 -2.72 20.32 8.68
CA PRO A 51 -2.38 21.70 8.33
C PRO A 51 -1.06 22.16 8.95
N GLU A 52 -0.84 21.90 10.24
CA GLU A 52 0.39 22.27 10.93
C GLU A 52 1.59 21.44 10.42
N ALA A 53 1.40 20.13 10.23
CA ALA A 53 2.42 19.27 9.63
C ALA A 53 2.86 19.77 8.25
N ILE A 54 1.91 20.12 7.38
CA ILE A 54 2.17 20.68 6.05
C ILE A 54 2.97 21.99 6.15
N GLN A 55 2.58 22.90 7.06
CA GLN A 55 3.28 24.17 7.25
C GLN A 55 4.74 23.91 7.64
N ARG A 56 4.98 23.03 8.60
CA ARG A 56 6.31 22.66 9.09
C ARG A 56 7.21 22.06 8.01
N HIS A 57 6.68 21.08 7.26
CA HIS A 57 7.46 20.50 6.16
C HIS A 57 7.78 21.53 5.07
N ARG A 58 6.90 22.49 4.81
CA ARG A 58 7.18 23.61 3.90
C ARG A 58 8.31 24.50 4.42
N GLU A 59 8.31 24.83 5.70
CA GLU A 59 9.39 25.62 6.32
C GLU A 59 10.77 24.93 6.17
N VAL A 60 10.79 23.58 6.32
CA VAL A 60 12.00 22.78 6.04
C VAL A 60 12.41 22.89 4.56
N ILE A 61 11.46 22.75 3.63
CA ILE A 61 11.71 22.84 2.18
C ILE A 61 12.14 24.25 1.79
N ASP A 62 11.57 25.30 2.39
CA ASP A 62 11.96 26.70 2.13
C ASP A 62 13.43 26.95 2.55
N SER A 63 13.86 26.31 3.63
CA SER A 63 15.25 26.39 4.10
C SER A 63 16.22 25.49 3.31
N ASN A 64 15.76 24.34 2.87
CA ASN A 64 16.49 23.36 2.07
C ASN A 64 15.60 22.72 0.98
N PRO A 65 15.51 23.33 -0.21
CA PRO A 65 14.65 22.84 -1.30
C PRO A 65 15.04 21.47 -1.88
N ASN A 66 16.21 20.95 -1.52
CA ASN A 66 16.68 19.64 -1.94
C ASN A 66 16.52 18.55 -0.86
N ASN A 67 15.77 18.82 0.20
CA ASN A 67 15.46 17.82 1.22
C ASN A 67 14.39 16.85 0.72
N ALA A 68 14.84 15.73 0.14
CA ALA A 68 13.96 14.71 -0.44
C ALA A 68 12.99 14.10 0.59
N LEU A 69 13.44 13.92 1.83
CA LEU A 69 12.62 13.37 2.91
C LEU A 69 11.49 14.34 3.31
N ALA A 70 11.78 15.65 3.35
CA ALA A 70 10.74 16.66 3.62
C ALA A 70 9.67 16.70 2.52
N HIS A 71 10.07 16.55 1.25
CA HIS A 71 9.11 16.39 0.15
C HIS A 71 8.27 15.12 0.29
N TYR A 72 8.87 13.98 0.65
CA TYR A 72 8.13 12.74 0.90
C TYR A 72 7.08 12.92 2.00
N HIS A 73 7.46 13.47 3.17
CA HIS A 73 6.53 13.66 4.29
C HIS A 73 5.45 14.71 3.96
N LEU A 74 5.79 15.76 3.21
CA LEU A 74 4.80 16.73 2.73
C LEU A 74 3.79 16.07 1.79
N GLY A 75 4.26 15.21 0.87
CA GLY A 75 3.40 14.41 0.00
C GLY A 75 2.46 13.52 0.80
N PHE A 76 2.99 12.82 1.81
CA PHE A 76 2.21 11.97 2.71
C PHE A 76 1.11 12.76 3.45
N ALA A 77 1.45 13.95 3.98
CA ALA A 77 0.46 14.83 4.62
C ALA A 77 -0.65 15.27 3.64
N TYR A 78 -0.30 15.58 2.39
CA TYR A 78 -1.29 15.89 1.36
C TYR A 78 -2.19 14.69 1.03
N GLY A 79 -1.63 13.48 0.99
CA GLY A 79 -2.37 12.25 0.77
C GLY A 79 -3.42 11.99 1.86
N LEU A 80 -3.07 12.21 3.13
CA LEU A 80 -4.01 12.11 4.26
C LEU A 80 -5.18 13.12 4.16
N MET A 81 -4.96 14.25 3.49
CA MET A 81 -6.00 15.24 3.20
C MET A 81 -6.74 14.99 1.87
N GLY A 82 -6.46 13.92 1.14
CA GLY A 82 -7.05 13.63 -0.17
C GLY A 82 -6.62 14.58 -1.29
N GLN A 83 -5.48 15.30 -1.12
CA GLN A 83 -4.96 16.25 -2.10
C GLN A 83 -4.01 15.57 -3.09
N HIS A 84 -4.50 14.56 -3.83
CA HIS A 84 -3.71 13.64 -4.65
C HIS A 84 -2.79 14.30 -5.68
N GLN A 85 -3.18 15.45 -6.26
CA GLN A 85 -2.32 16.19 -7.20
C GLN A 85 -1.06 16.75 -6.52
N ARG A 86 -1.20 17.25 -5.29
CA ARG A 86 -0.07 17.77 -4.50
C ARG A 86 0.78 16.63 -3.97
N GLU A 87 0.13 15.59 -3.44
CA GLU A 87 0.76 14.36 -3.01
C GLU A 87 1.69 13.81 -4.10
N LEU A 88 1.15 13.62 -5.30
CA LEU A 88 1.90 13.14 -6.46
C LEU A 88 3.10 14.03 -6.81
N SER A 89 2.90 15.35 -6.83
CA SER A 89 3.96 16.31 -7.13
C SER A 89 5.12 16.22 -6.13
N GLU A 90 4.80 16.10 -4.84
CA GLU A 90 5.82 16.04 -3.78
C GLU A 90 6.56 14.70 -3.80
N TYR A 91 5.87 13.56 -4.02
CA TYR A 91 6.54 12.27 -4.17
C TYR A 91 7.46 12.23 -5.41
N GLN A 92 7.01 12.74 -6.55
CA GLN A 92 7.86 12.86 -7.74
C GLN A 92 9.09 13.74 -7.49
N LYS A 93 8.92 14.80 -6.69
CA LYS A 93 10.05 15.64 -6.29
C LYS A 93 11.03 14.87 -5.41
N ALA A 94 10.55 14.12 -4.42
CA ALA A 94 11.39 13.28 -3.57
C ALA A 94 12.19 12.25 -4.39
N VAL A 95 11.55 11.57 -5.35
CA VAL A 95 12.23 10.65 -6.29
C VAL A 95 13.29 11.38 -7.12
N SER A 96 12.96 12.56 -7.65
CA SER A 96 13.92 13.36 -8.46
C SER A 96 15.14 13.84 -7.68
N LEU A 97 15.02 13.91 -6.37
CA LEU A 97 16.10 14.28 -5.42
C LEU A 97 16.89 13.04 -4.93
N GLY A 98 16.56 11.84 -5.45
CA GLY A 98 17.31 10.62 -5.19
C GLY A 98 16.89 9.88 -3.92
N LEU A 99 15.67 10.06 -3.41
CA LEU A 99 15.16 9.23 -2.32
C LEU A 99 14.75 7.87 -2.87
N ASP A 100 15.52 6.85 -2.54
CA ASP A 100 15.30 5.45 -2.90
C ASP A 100 14.77 4.68 -1.66
N ASP A 101 13.49 4.81 -1.41
CA ASP A 101 12.81 4.21 -0.27
C ASP A 101 11.57 3.42 -0.74
N TRP A 102 11.42 2.17 -0.24
CA TRP A 102 10.31 1.33 -0.67
C TRP A 102 8.94 1.90 -0.30
N GLN A 103 8.84 2.63 0.82
CA GLN A 103 7.60 3.27 1.28
C GLN A 103 7.21 4.44 0.37
N LEU A 104 8.20 5.23 -0.09
CA LEU A 104 7.95 6.28 -1.08
C LEU A 104 7.37 5.69 -2.36
N PHE A 105 7.98 4.62 -2.91
CA PHE A 105 7.47 3.98 -4.12
C PHE A 105 6.13 3.26 -3.91
N LEU A 106 5.89 2.70 -2.72
CA LEU A 106 4.58 2.16 -2.35
C LEU A 106 3.51 3.27 -2.37
N ASN A 107 3.74 4.38 -1.68
CA ASN A 107 2.79 5.48 -1.60
C ASN A 107 2.57 6.14 -2.96
N LEU A 108 3.62 6.31 -3.76
CA LEU A 108 3.53 6.80 -5.14
C LEU A 108 2.68 5.85 -6.01
N GLY A 109 2.84 4.54 -5.84
CA GLY A 109 2.03 3.54 -6.54
C GLY A 109 0.57 3.58 -6.13
N LEU A 110 0.28 3.77 -4.84
CA LEU A 110 -1.09 3.89 -4.33
C LEU A 110 -1.81 5.11 -4.93
N VAL A 111 -1.16 6.28 -4.97
CA VAL A 111 -1.78 7.46 -5.58
C VAL A 111 -1.98 7.30 -7.09
N TYR A 112 -1.10 6.58 -7.79
CA TYR A 112 -1.31 6.24 -9.20
C TYR A 112 -2.50 5.28 -9.39
N LEU A 113 -2.69 4.29 -8.50
CA LEU A 113 -3.86 3.40 -8.54
C LEU A 113 -5.16 4.17 -8.28
N GLU A 114 -5.18 5.08 -7.31
CA GLU A 114 -6.33 5.93 -6.97
C GLU A 114 -6.71 6.88 -8.11
N THR A 115 -5.72 7.38 -8.84
CA THR A 115 -5.93 8.28 -9.99
C THR A 115 -6.10 7.56 -11.33
N GLY A 116 -6.10 6.22 -11.33
CA GLY A 116 -6.34 5.39 -12.52
C GLY A 116 -5.14 5.24 -13.45
N GLN A 117 -3.95 5.66 -13.04
CA GLN A 117 -2.68 5.55 -13.79
C GLN A 117 -2.03 4.19 -13.52
N VAL A 118 -2.71 3.10 -13.94
CA VAL A 118 -2.36 1.73 -13.55
C VAL A 118 -1.01 1.27 -14.08
N GLN A 119 -0.57 1.74 -15.27
CA GLN A 119 0.76 1.44 -15.79
C GLN A 119 1.86 2.03 -14.91
N ASP A 120 1.76 3.32 -14.59
CA ASP A 120 2.74 4.01 -13.75
C ASP A 120 2.77 3.40 -12.34
N ALA A 121 1.59 3.06 -11.80
CA ALA A 121 1.47 2.32 -10.53
C ALA A 121 2.25 1.01 -10.57
N THR A 122 2.07 0.20 -11.63
CA THR A 122 2.76 -1.09 -11.75
C THR A 122 4.28 -0.94 -11.71
N GLU A 123 4.82 0.07 -12.44
CA GLU A 123 6.27 0.29 -12.49
C GLU A 123 6.83 0.70 -11.12
N VAL A 124 6.19 1.65 -10.43
CA VAL A 124 6.70 2.12 -9.13
C VAL A 124 6.47 1.09 -8.02
N LEU A 125 5.36 0.33 -8.03
CA LEU A 125 5.12 -0.76 -7.08
C LEU A 125 6.12 -1.91 -7.26
N ARG A 126 6.57 -2.18 -8.49
CA ARG A 126 7.64 -3.12 -8.74
C ARG A 126 8.97 -2.66 -8.12
N LEU A 127 9.28 -1.37 -8.19
CA LEU A 127 10.45 -0.81 -7.50
C LEU A 127 10.28 -0.93 -5.97
N SER A 128 9.10 -0.64 -5.43
CA SER A 128 8.82 -0.82 -4.01
C SER A 128 9.06 -2.27 -3.55
N ALA A 129 8.54 -3.26 -4.29
CA ALA A 129 8.73 -4.67 -3.97
C ALA A 129 10.20 -5.15 -4.12
N MET A 130 10.98 -4.50 -4.99
CA MET A 130 12.41 -4.78 -5.13
C MET A 130 13.26 -4.19 -4.00
N LEU A 131 12.88 -3.02 -3.48
CA LEU A 131 13.59 -2.32 -2.40
C LEU A 131 13.22 -2.85 -1.01
N GLY A 132 11.99 -3.33 -0.84
CA GLY A 132 11.48 -3.89 0.41
C GLY A 132 10.90 -5.30 0.22
N PRO A 133 11.71 -6.30 -0.23
CA PRO A 133 11.20 -7.63 -0.58
C PRO A 133 10.68 -8.43 0.64
N GLU A 134 11.01 -8.02 1.85
CA GLU A 134 10.55 -8.61 3.10
C GLU A 134 9.22 -8.03 3.61
N HIS A 135 8.66 -7.02 2.93
CA HIS A 135 7.40 -6.39 3.29
C HIS A 135 6.26 -6.93 2.41
N ALA A 136 5.15 -7.28 3.03
CA ALA A 136 4.02 -7.87 2.32
C ALA A 136 3.23 -6.84 1.49
N GLU A 137 3.16 -5.58 1.96
CA GLU A 137 2.38 -4.51 1.36
C GLU A 137 2.78 -4.17 -0.09
N PRO A 138 4.10 -4.06 -0.44
CA PRO A 138 4.50 -3.86 -1.82
C PRO A 138 4.02 -4.97 -2.76
N HIS A 139 4.15 -6.22 -2.34
CA HIS A 139 3.71 -7.38 -3.13
C HIS A 139 2.19 -7.41 -3.30
N PHE A 140 1.43 -7.15 -2.21
CA PHE A 140 -0.01 -7.06 -2.25
C PHE A 140 -0.49 -5.99 -3.25
N ASN A 141 0.05 -4.77 -3.16
CA ASN A 141 -0.37 -3.67 -4.03
C ASN A 141 0.10 -3.86 -5.48
N LEU A 142 1.26 -4.49 -5.70
CA LEU A 142 1.71 -4.87 -7.03
C LEU A 142 0.80 -5.93 -7.66
N ALA A 143 0.32 -6.89 -6.86
CA ALA A 143 -0.67 -7.87 -7.32
C ALA A 143 -1.96 -7.18 -7.76
N LEU A 144 -2.49 -6.21 -6.99
CA LEU A 144 -3.65 -5.41 -7.36
C LEU A 144 -3.44 -4.62 -8.66
N ALA A 145 -2.23 -4.07 -8.85
CA ALA A 145 -1.89 -3.36 -10.08
C ALA A 145 -1.85 -4.30 -11.30
N TYR A 146 -1.27 -5.50 -11.16
CA TYR A 146 -1.28 -6.51 -12.21
C TYR A 146 -2.68 -7.00 -12.54
N GLU A 147 -3.50 -7.25 -11.53
CA GLU A 147 -4.87 -7.67 -11.69
C GLU A 147 -5.70 -6.61 -12.47
N ARG A 148 -5.61 -5.33 -12.12
CA ARG A 148 -6.27 -4.24 -12.86
C ARG A 148 -5.82 -4.14 -14.32
N ARG A 149 -4.65 -4.69 -14.67
CA ARG A 149 -4.14 -4.81 -16.04
C ARG A 149 -4.54 -6.11 -16.72
N GLY A 150 -5.27 -7.00 -16.06
CA GLY A 150 -5.60 -8.33 -16.56
C GLY A 150 -4.42 -9.30 -16.62
N MET A 151 -3.32 -8.99 -15.92
CA MET A 151 -2.10 -9.81 -15.86
C MET A 151 -2.23 -10.79 -14.68
N LEU A 152 -3.20 -11.71 -14.76
CA LEU A 152 -3.65 -12.53 -13.64
C LEU A 152 -2.57 -13.45 -13.09
N GLU A 153 -1.73 -14.05 -13.97
CA GLU A 153 -0.63 -14.92 -13.53
C GLU A 153 0.40 -14.15 -12.69
N GLN A 154 0.76 -12.91 -13.08
CA GLN A 154 1.65 -12.07 -12.30
C GLN A 154 0.99 -11.60 -11.00
N ALA A 155 -0.30 -11.33 -11.03
CA ALA A 155 -1.08 -10.99 -9.84
C ALA A 155 -1.10 -12.16 -8.83
N GLU A 156 -1.36 -13.39 -9.28
CA GLU A 156 -1.27 -14.60 -8.45
C GLU A 156 0.10 -14.71 -7.78
N GLN A 157 1.18 -14.60 -8.57
CA GLN A 157 2.55 -14.73 -8.06
C GLN A 157 2.86 -13.70 -6.96
N GLN A 158 2.51 -12.43 -7.18
CA GLN A 158 2.76 -11.39 -6.18
C GLN A 158 1.87 -11.54 -4.95
N MET A 159 0.62 -11.96 -5.11
CA MET A 159 -0.28 -12.20 -3.99
C MET A 159 0.21 -13.37 -3.11
N LEU A 160 0.71 -14.44 -3.71
CA LEU A 160 1.32 -15.55 -2.99
C LEU A 160 2.59 -15.13 -2.24
N LEU A 161 3.42 -14.24 -2.80
CA LEU A 161 4.58 -13.68 -2.09
C LEU A 161 4.14 -12.84 -0.88
N SER A 162 3.12 -12.01 -1.04
CA SER A 162 2.55 -11.24 0.08
C SER A 162 2.08 -12.15 1.21
N LEU A 163 1.33 -13.21 0.90
CA LEU A 163 0.83 -14.19 1.87
C LEU A 163 1.95 -15.08 2.46
N GLN A 164 3.04 -15.31 1.75
CA GLN A 164 4.21 -16.00 2.30
C GLN A 164 4.89 -15.17 3.39
N ILE A 165 4.89 -13.83 3.25
CA ILE A 165 5.47 -12.90 4.22
C ILE A 165 4.52 -12.71 5.40
N ASP A 166 3.24 -12.43 5.12
CA ASP A 166 2.20 -12.28 6.14
C ASP A 166 0.97 -13.13 5.79
N PRO A 167 0.88 -14.36 6.33
CA PRO A 167 -0.25 -15.27 6.11
C PRO A 167 -1.56 -14.82 6.76
N SER A 168 -1.55 -13.76 7.56
CA SER A 168 -2.75 -13.32 8.29
C SER A 168 -3.57 -12.28 7.54
N GLN A 169 -3.15 -11.87 6.34
CA GLN A 169 -3.82 -10.84 5.53
C GLN A 169 -5.15 -11.36 4.96
N ILE A 170 -6.25 -11.00 5.61
CA ILE A 170 -7.62 -11.38 5.21
C ILE A 170 -7.94 -10.92 3.78
N GLU A 171 -7.58 -9.67 3.45
CA GLU A 171 -7.81 -9.06 2.14
C GLU A 171 -7.02 -9.76 1.04
N ALA A 172 -5.80 -10.19 1.34
CA ALA A 172 -4.95 -10.90 0.38
C ALA A 172 -5.53 -12.28 0.03
N HIS A 173 -5.99 -13.05 1.01
CA HIS A 173 -6.69 -14.32 0.77
C HIS A 173 -7.96 -14.12 -0.05
N ASN A 174 -8.78 -13.11 0.29
CA ASN A 174 -9.99 -12.82 -0.47
C ASN A 174 -9.68 -12.44 -1.92
N THR A 175 -8.65 -11.63 -2.13
CA THR A 175 -8.22 -11.19 -3.47
C THR A 175 -7.60 -12.35 -4.25
N LEU A 176 -6.81 -13.22 -3.62
CA LEU A 176 -6.25 -14.42 -4.26
C LEU A 176 -7.37 -15.34 -4.76
N GLY A 177 -8.41 -15.54 -3.94
CA GLY A 177 -9.61 -16.27 -4.35
C GLY A 177 -10.29 -15.63 -5.57
N ALA A 178 -10.37 -14.30 -5.65
CA ALA A 178 -10.92 -13.60 -6.80
C ALA A 178 -10.04 -13.77 -8.05
N ILE A 179 -8.72 -13.66 -7.93
CA ILE A 179 -7.76 -13.92 -9.02
C ILE A 179 -7.94 -15.36 -9.53
N TYR A 180 -8.01 -16.36 -8.65
CA TYR A 180 -8.25 -17.75 -9.04
C TYR A 180 -9.57 -17.92 -9.79
N ALA A 181 -10.64 -17.25 -9.35
CA ALA A 181 -11.94 -17.34 -10.03
C ALA A 181 -11.89 -16.71 -11.44
N GLU A 182 -11.19 -15.59 -11.61
CA GLU A 182 -10.97 -14.94 -12.91
C GLU A 182 -10.13 -15.78 -13.87
N GLU A 183 -9.19 -16.56 -13.35
CA GLU A 183 -8.42 -17.54 -14.11
C GLU A 183 -9.20 -18.83 -14.41
N GLY A 184 -10.42 -18.97 -13.89
CA GLY A 184 -11.23 -20.20 -14.02
C GLY A 184 -10.79 -21.34 -13.08
N LYS A 185 -9.91 -21.07 -12.12
CA LYS A 185 -9.43 -22.01 -11.11
C LYS A 185 -10.41 -22.12 -9.92
N TYR A 186 -11.66 -22.45 -10.22
CA TYR A 186 -12.79 -22.34 -9.27
C TYR A 186 -12.62 -23.15 -7.98
N LEU A 187 -11.98 -24.31 -8.04
CA LEU A 187 -11.71 -25.11 -6.83
C LEU A 187 -10.76 -24.37 -5.87
N ARG A 188 -9.71 -23.73 -6.40
CA ARG A 188 -8.77 -22.96 -5.56
C ARG A 188 -9.46 -21.71 -4.98
N ALA A 189 -10.26 -21.04 -5.79
CA ALA A 189 -11.06 -19.89 -5.32
C ALA A 189 -12.01 -20.31 -4.17
N HIS A 190 -12.67 -21.46 -4.32
CA HIS A 190 -13.52 -22.01 -3.26
C HIS A 190 -12.74 -22.26 -1.97
N ASP A 191 -11.58 -22.90 -2.07
CA ASP A 191 -10.77 -23.28 -0.92
C ASP A 191 -10.30 -22.04 -0.15
N GLU A 192 -9.77 -21.01 -0.85
CA GLU A 192 -9.38 -19.73 -0.23
C GLU A 192 -10.55 -19.07 0.53
N TRP A 193 -11.70 -18.94 -0.11
CA TRP A 193 -12.84 -18.30 0.54
C TRP A 193 -13.48 -19.16 1.63
N ALA A 194 -13.46 -20.49 1.50
CA ALA A 194 -14.01 -21.39 2.52
C ALA A 194 -13.14 -21.37 3.79
N GLU A 195 -11.81 -21.40 3.65
CA GLU A 195 -10.88 -21.26 4.79
C GLU A 195 -11.02 -19.89 5.46
N LEU A 196 -11.14 -18.82 4.64
CA LEU A 196 -11.32 -17.47 5.15
C LEU A 196 -12.63 -17.33 5.95
N VAL A 197 -13.75 -17.88 5.45
CA VAL A 197 -15.04 -17.88 6.16
C VAL A 197 -15.02 -18.76 7.42
N ALA A 198 -14.28 -19.88 7.39
CA ALA A 198 -14.11 -20.72 8.56
C ALA A 198 -13.36 -20.02 9.69
N ALA A 199 -12.30 -19.25 9.33
CA ALA A 199 -11.51 -18.45 10.27
C ALA A 199 -12.24 -17.17 10.71
N ASN A 200 -12.97 -16.53 9.78
CA ASN A 200 -13.64 -15.24 9.97
C ASN A 200 -15.10 -15.32 9.46
N PRO A 201 -16.04 -15.89 10.26
CA PRO A 201 -17.41 -16.12 9.81
C PRO A 201 -18.18 -14.85 9.44
N ASP A 202 -17.79 -13.70 9.98
CA ASP A 202 -18.44 -12.41 9.73
C ASP A 202 -17.87 -11.65 8.53
N TYR A 203 -16.81 -12.16 7.89
CA TYR A 203 -16.23 -11.52 6.72
C TYR A 203 -17.14 -11.65 5.49
N ALA A 204 -17.90 -10.59 5.25
CA ALA A 204 -18.96 -10.56 4.24
C ALA A 204 -18.48 -10.78 2.80
N PRO A 205 -17.31 -10.23 2.34
CA PRO A 205 -16.86 -10.43 0.96
C PRO A 205 -16.65 -11.90 0.60
N ALA A 206 -15.94 -12.68 1.42
CA ALA A 206 -15.68 -14.09 1.13
C ALA A 206 -16.99 -14.92 1.11
N ARG A 207 -17.94 -14.65 2.03
CA ARG A 207 -19.27 -15.30 2.00
C ARG A 207 -20.03 -14.98 0.73
N ALA A 208 -19.99 -13.72 0.28
CA ALA A 208 -20.64 -13.32 -0.97
C ALA A 208 -20.02 -14.05 -2.17
N ASN A 209 -18.70 -14.13 -2.21
CA ASN A 209 -17.94 -14.80 -3.27
C ASN A 209 -18.25 -16.30 -3.34
N LEU A 210 -18.28 -17.01 -2.21
CA LEU A 210 -18.71 -18.41 -2.15
C LEU A 210 -20.15 -18.60 -2.68
N ASN A 211 -21.08 -17.71 -2.32
CA ASN A 211 -22.44 -17.77 -2.80
C ASN A 211 -22.53 -17.55 -4.31
N ILE A 212 -21.70 -16.67 -4.86
CA ILE A 212 -21.63 -16.43 -6.32
C ILE A 212 -21.10 -17.69 -6.99
N LEU A 213 -19.99 -18.25 -6.50
CA LEU A 213 -19.38 -19.45 -7.05
C LEU A 213 -20.34 -20.65 -7.08
N GLN A 214 -21.05 -20.90 -5.99
CA GLN A 214 -22.07 -21.96 -5.92
C GLN A 214 -23.22 -21.78 -6.91
N ARG A 215 -23.60 -20.54 -7.23
CA ARG A 215 -24.60 -20.29 -8.28
C ARG A 215 -24.06 -20.62 -9.66
N VAL A 216 -22.81 -20.23 -9.94
CA VAL A 216 -22.13 -20.53 -11.21
C VAL A 216 -22.07 -22.03 -11.45
N GLU A 217 -21.67 -22.81 -10.43
CA GLU A 217 -21.63 -24.27 -10.50
C GLU A 217 -23.00 -24.89 -10.79
N ARG A 218 -24.09 -24.33 -10.23
CA ARG A 218 -25.46 -24.85 -10.43
C ARG A 218 -26.05 -24.49 -11.78
N THR A 219 -25.69 -23.35 -12.34
CA THR A 219 -26.31 -22.82 -13.57
C THR A 219 -25.50 -23.07 -14.84
N GLY A 220 -24.30 -23.62 -14.71
CA GLY A 220 -23.36 -23.74 -15.84
C GLY A 220 -22.74 -22.39 -16.22
N VAL A 221 -21.52 -22.43 -16.75
CA VAL A 221 -20.59 -21.30 -16.93
C VAL A 221 -21.02 -20.20 -17.91
N GLU A 222 -22.25 -20.23 -18.45
CA GLU A 222 -22.66 -19.30 -19.51
C GLU A 222 -22.87 -17.82 -19.06
N GLY A 223 -22.71 -17.50 -17.77
CA GLY A 223 -23.04 -16.17 -17.21
C GLY A 223 -21.87 -15.23 -16.89
N LEU A 224 -20.60 -15.67 -16.94
CA LEU A 224 -19.46 -14.89 -16.40
C LEU A 224 -18.51 -14.30 -17.43
N SER A 225 -18.79 -14.38 -18.72
CA SER A 225 -17.95 -13.74 -19.72
C SER A 225 -18.18 -12.22 -19.72
N GLY A 226 -17.37 -11.49 -18.95
CA GLY A 226 -17.22 -10.05 -19.19
C GLY A 226 -17.26 -9.08 -18.01
N GLN A 227 -17.56 -9.51 -16.79
CA GLN A 227 -17.41 -8.65 -15.61
C GLN A 227 -17.02 -9.50 -14.39
N SER A 228 -15.95 -9.14 -13.73
CA SER A 228 -15.57 -9.73 -12.43
C SER A 228 -16.67 -9.41 -11.40
N GLY A 229 -17.59 -10.36 -11.22
CA GLY A 229 -18.72 -10.22 -10.30
C GLY A 229 -18.36 -10.54 -8.84
N PHE A 230 -17.10 -10.80 -8.54
CA PHE A 230 -16.66 -11.17 -7.19
C PHE A 230 -16.43 -9.94 -6.31
N ALA A 231 -16.94 -10.01 -5.07
CA ALA A 231 -16.84 -8.92 -4.12
C ALA A 231 -15.40 -8.76 -3.62
N ARG A 232 -14.89 -7.55 -3.77
CA ARG A 232 -13.65 -7.06 -3.16
C ARG A 232 -14.02 -5.96 -2.19
N GLU A 233 -13.23 -5.77 -1.19
CA GLU A 233 -13.41 -4.57 -0.40
C GLU A 233 -12.99 -3.34 -1.22
N PRO A 234 -13.73 -2.23 -1.09
CA PRO A 234 -13.46 -0.99 -1.80
C PRO A 234 -12.16 -0.29 -1.34
#